data_fabc183cf22aae82ddf5c2130b20caa5
#
_entry.id   fabc183cf22aae82ddf5c2130b20caa5
#
_cell.length_a   1.000
_cell.length_b   1.000
_cell.length_c   1.000
_cell.angle_alpha   90.00
_cell.angle_beta   90.00
_cell.angle_gamma   90.00
#
_symmetry.space_group_name_H-M   'P 1'
#
loop_
_entity.id
_entity.type
_entity.pdbx_description
1 polymer ?
#
loop_
_entity_poly.entity_id
_entity_poly.type
_entity_poly.pdbx_seq_one_letter_code
_entity_poly.pdbx_strand_id
1 'polypeptide(L)'
;MNEIPLTSQYRHELKYRINPAFSNALRQRLRTCMLRDPNSKDDGRYTVTSLYFDNCFDKALKEKRHGLNRREKFRLRYYNTDRDLIFLEKKQKHNGLCLKSSTPVSPDVCQEIMACDYLSLTRDNDPLVQELGIKMQTQLLRPKSIVRYSREAFIYGPGNVRVTLDTALLSCPEPEFFFSQSPVGWLSVPGVVLEVKYDRYLPQIIEQLIGCDIPQLQSFSKYAACRIIF
;
A
#
# COMPACT_ATOMS: atom_id res chain seq x y z
N MET A 1 23.31 -4.64 13.12
CA MET A 1 22.79 -3.53 12.31
C MET A 1 22.78 -4.02 10.88
N ASN A 2 21.65 -4.49 10.38
CA ASN A 2 21.53 -4.89 8.98
C ASN A 2 21.01 -3.68 8.21
N GLU A 3 21.88 -3.08 7.43
CA GLU A 3 21.52 -2.03 6.48
C GLU A 3 20.49 -2.58 5.50
N ILE A 4 19.30 -2.00 5.50
CA ILE A 4 18.29 -2.24 4.46
C ILE A 4 18.80 -1.52 3.21
N PRO A 5 19.15 -2.23 2.13
CA PRO A 5 19.63 -1.56 0.93
C PRO A 5 18.51 -0.69 0.35
N LEU A 6 18.71 0.61 0.32
CA LEU A 6 17.93 1.62 -0.40
C LEU A 6 18.15 1.50 -1.92
N THR A 7 17.84 0.35 -2.50
CA THR A 7 17.73 0.25 -3.96
C THR A 7 16.29 0.46 -4.35
N SER A 8 15.93 1.70 -4.64
CA SER A 8 14.65 2.05 -5.25
C SER A 8 14.61 1.54 -6.69
N GLN A 9 14.20 0.28 -6.85
CA GLN A 9 14.09 -0.35 -8.17
C GLN A 9 12.66 -0.29 -8.67
N TYR A 10 12.48 0.06 -9.93
CA TYR A 10 11.19 -0.04 -10.61
C TYR A 10 10.77 -1.49 -10.74
N ARG A 11 9.52 -1.79 -10.37
CA ARG A 11 8.94 -3.14 -10.37
C ARG A 11 7.62 -3.17 -11.11
N HIS A 12 7.32 -4.33 -11.69
CA HIS A 12 5.98 -4.62 -12.19
C HIS A 12 5.02 -4.88 -11.01
N GLU A 13 3.77 -4.46 -11.16
CA GLU A 13 2.74 -4.68 -10.15
C GLU A 13 1.39 -4.91 -10.83
N LEU A 14 0.88 -6.12 -10.67
CA LEU A 14 -0.46 -6.53 -11.10
C LEU A 14 -1.39 -6.54 -9.88
N LYS A 15 -2.64 -6.12 -10.06
CA LYS A 15 -3.65 -6.10 -9.01
C LYS A 15 -4.99 -6.53 -9.54
N TYR A 16 -5.61 -7.45 -8.81
CA TYR A 16 -6.91 -8.01 -9.15
C TYR A 16 -7.82 -7.99 -7.93
N ARG A 17 -9.10 -7.78 -8.17
CA ARG A 17 -10.13 -8.08 -7.20
C ARG A 17 -10.63 -9.48 -7.48
N ILE A 18 -10.55 -10.35 -6.47
CA ILE A 18 -10.96 -11.75 -6.57
C ILE A 18 -12.04 -12.07 -5.54
N ASN A 19 -12.83 -13.10 -5.79
CA ASN A 19 -13.80 -13.56 -4.83
C ASN A 19 -13.16 -14.43 -3.73
N PRO A 20 -13.81 -14.59 -2.57
CA PRO A 20 -13.26 -15.37 -1.45
C PRO A 20 -13.01 -16.85 -1.79
N ALA A 21 -13.86 -17.49 -2.59
CA ALA A 21 -13.69 -18.90 -2.97
C ALA A 21 -12.42 -19.10 -3.79
N PHE A 22 -12.19 -18.27 -4.82
CA PHE A 22 -10.96 -18.29 -5.60
C PHE A 22 -9.74 -17.98 -4.73
N SER A 23 -9.83 -17.00 -3.82
CA SER A 23 -8.76 -16.68 -2.87
C SER A 23 -8.36 -17.88 -2.00
N ASN A 24 -9.32 -18.69 -1.55
CA ASN A 24 -9.04 -19.88 -0.76
C ASN A 24 -8.32 -20.96 -1.58
N ALA A 25 -8.77 -21.23 -2.81
CA ALA A 25 -8.11 -22.17 -3.71
C ALA A 25 -6.69 -21.70 -4.06
N LEU A 26 -6.53 -20.41 -4.40
CA LEU A 26 -5.24 -19.82 -4.71
C LEU A 26 -4.27 -19.91 -3.52
N ARG A 27 -4.73 -19.64 -2.30
CA ARG A 27 -3.91 -19.76 -1.08
C ARG A 27 -3.31 -21.16 -0.93
N GLN A 28 -4.09 -22.20 -1.18
CA GLN A 28 -3.60 -23.57 -1.11
C GLN A 28 -2.52 -23.83 -2.17
N ARG A 29 -2.75 -23.40 -3.41
CA ARG A 29 -1.74 -23.53 -4.48
C ARG A 29 -0.45 -22.75 -4.17
N LEU A 30 -0.54 -21.53 -3.65
CA LEU A 30 0.64 -20.73 -3.31
C LEU A 30 1.47 -21.38 -2.20
N ARG A 31 0.84 -22.00 -1.21
CA ARG A 31 1.52 -22.69 -0.11
C ARG A 31 2.36 -23.89 -0.54
N THR A 32 2.07 -24.50 -1.69
CA THR A 32 2.84 -25.64 -2.20
C THR A 32 4.13 -25.24 -2.89
N CYS A 33 4.20 -24.02 -3.44
CA CYS A 33 5.30 -23.58 -4.32
C CYS A 33 6.04 -22.34 -3.83
N MET A 34 5.48 -21.59 -2.89
CA MET A 34 6.06 -20.34 -2.41
C MET A 34 6.29 -20.36 -0.90
N LEU A 35 7.31 -19.66 -0.47
CA LEU A 35 7.58 -19.44 0.96
C LEU A 35 6.69 -18.35 1.51
N ARG A 36 6.31 -18.44 2.78
CA ARG A 36 5.65 -17.34 3.49
C ARG A 36 6.64 -16.20 3.72
N ASP A 37 6.12 -14.98 3.71
CA ASP A 37 6.90 -13.81 4.09
C ASP A 37 7.39 -13.97 5.55
N PRO A 38 8.70 -13.83 5.83
CA PRO A 38 9.24 -13.98 7.18
C PRO A 38 8.71 -12.93 8.17
N ASN A 39 8.15 -11.81 7.69
CA ASN A 39 7.50 -10.80 8.54
C ASN A 39 6.06 -11.18 8.95
N SER A 40 5.57 -12.33 8.50
CA SER A 40 4.25 -12.82 8.91
C SER A 40 4.28 -13.32 10.34
N LYS A 41 3.16 -13.16 11.07
CA LYS A 41 2.93 -13.79 12.37
C LYS A 41 2.73 -15.30 12.22
N ASP A 42 2.55 -16.01 13.33
CA ASP A 42 2.36 -17.46 13.38
C ASP A 42 1.20 -17.95 12.51
N ASP A 43 0.13 -17.14 12.38
CA ASP A 43 -1.01 -17.41 11.49
C ASP A 43 -0.71 -17.13 9.99
N GLY A 44 0.49 -16.64 9.68
CA GLY A 44 0.92 -16.28 8.33
C GLY A 44 0.37 -14.95 7.84
N ARG A 45 -0.17 -14.11 8.73
CA ARG A 45 -0.81 -12.84 8.39
C ARG A 45 -0.25 -11.68 9.21
N TYR A 46 -0.48 -10.47 8.71
CA TYR A 46 -0.26 -9.24 9.46
C TYR A 46 -1.23 -8.15 8.98
N THR A 47 -1.56 -7.25 9.90
CA THR A 47 -2.41 -6.10 9.59
C THR A 47 -1.58 -4.97 9.01
N VAL A 48 -2.11 -4.31 8.01
CA VAL A 48 -1.51 -3.13 7.41
C VAL A 48 -2.48 -1.97 7.56
N THR A 49 -2.07 -0.90 8.23
CA THR A 49 -2.83 0.34 8.34
C THR A 49 -2.08 1.44 7.59
N SER A 50 -2.78 2.15 6.72
CA SER A 50 -2.17 3.24 5.91
C SER A 50 -3.09 4.44 5.87
N LEU A 51 -2.54 5.63 6.16
CA LEU A 51 -3.19 6.92 5.97
C LEU A 51 -2.70 7.53 4.67
N TYR A 52 -3.62 7.73 3.73
CA TYR A 52 -3.32 8.31 2.42
C TYR A 52 -3.51 9.82 2.40
N PHE A 53 -2.67 10.48 1.60
CA PHE A 53 -2.73 11.92 1.35
C PHE A 53 -3.32 12.20 -0.02
N ASP A 54 -4.11 13.25 -0.09
CA ASP A 54 -4.61 13.84 -1.34
C ASP A 54 -4.86 15.34 -1.12
N ASN A 55 -5.14 16.07 -2.16
CA ASN A 55 -5.53 17.47 -2.05
C ASN A 55 -7.06 17.64 -2.06
N CYS A 56 -7.52 18.89 -1.90
CA CYS A 56 -8.95 19.21 -1.91
C CYS A 56 -9.63 18.90 -3.26
N PHE A 57 -8.86 18.79 -4.34
CA PHE A 57 -9.35 18.47 -5.68
C PHE A 57 -9.33 16.98 -5.99
N ASP A 58 -8.97 16.11 -5.03
CA ASP A 58 -8.81 14.65 -5.19
C ASP A 58 -7.87 14.27 -6.34
N LYS A 59 -6.73 14.97 -6.44
CA LYS A 59 -5.75 14.81 -7.54
C LYS A 59 -5.32 13.36 -7.71
N ALA A 60 -4.84 12.71 -6.63
CA ALA A 60 -4.34 11.34 -6.69
C ALA A 60 -5.45 10.32 -7.03
N LEU A 61 -6.69 10.59 -6.62
CA LEU A 61 -7.86 9.79 -7.00
C LEU A 61 -8.17 9.96 -8.49
N LYS A 62 -8.23 11.20 -8.99
CA LYS A 62 -8.52 11.53 -10.40
C LYS A 62 -7.44 10.97 -11.32
N GLU A 63 -6.17 11.19 -11.01
CA GLU A 63 -5.04 10.63 -11.77
C GLU A 63 -5.12 9.09 -11.90
N LYS A 64 -5.55 8.41 -10.82
CA LYS A 64 -5.77 6.96 -10.86
C LYS A 64 -6.96 6.57 -11.72
N ARG A 65 -8.09 7.29 -11.64
CA ARG A 65 -9.31 7.02 -12.43
C ARG A 65 -9.08 7.24 -13.92
N HIS A 66 -8.40 8.31 -14.28
CA HIS A 66 -8.07 8.63 -15.67
C HIS A 66 -6.89 7.82 -16.23
N GLY A 67 -6.28 6.95 -15.42
CA GLY A 67 -5.20 6.07 -15.89
C GLY A 67 -3.91 6.79 -16.24
N LEU A 68 -3.65 8.00 -15.71
CA LEU A 68 -2.46 8.76 -16.06
C LEU A 68 -1.18 7.93 -15.86
N ASN A 69 -0.29 7.97 -16.84
CA ASN A 69 0.95 7.18 -16.83
C ASN A 69 1.93 7.66 -15.78
N ARG A 70 1.95 8.95 -15.47
CA ARG A 70 2.80 9.54 -14.45
C ARG A 70 1.93 10.02 -13.30
N ARG A 71 2.06 9.37 -12.15
CA ARG A 71 1.33 9.74 -10.93
C ARG A 71 2.09 9.32 -9.69
N GLU A 72 1.80 9.99 -8.60
CA GLU A 72 2.39 9.72 -7.30
C GLU A 72 1.36 9.77 -6.19
N LYS A 73 1.67 9.18 -5.05
CA LYS A 73 0.88 9.29 -3.84
C LYS A 73 1.73 9.03 -2.61
N PHE A 74 1.44 9.76 -1.57
CA PHE A 74 2.04 9.62 -0.26
C PHE A 74 1.10 8.87 0.70
N ARG A 75 1.70 8.21 1.68
CA ARG A 75 0.97 7.62 2.80
C ARG A 75 1.89 7.45 4.01
N LEU A 76 1.33 7.55 5.20
CA LEU A 76 1.89 6.96 6.41
C LEU A 76 1.44 5.52 6.52
N ARG A 77 2.30 4.65 7.08
CA ARG A 77 1.99 3.23 7.25
C ARG A 77 2.62 2.67 8.50
N TYR A 78 1.86 1.84 9.20
CA TYR A 78 2.38 0.94 10.23
C TYR A 78 1.81 -0.46 10.07
N TYR A 79 2.44 -1.41 10.76
CA TYR A 79 2.09 -2.82 10.68
C TYR A 79 1.61 -3.34 12.03
N ASN A 80 0.60 -4.19 12.01
CA ASN A 80 -0.03 -4.74 13.21
C ASN A 80 -0.52 -3.62 14.16
N THR A 81 -0.07 -3.67 15.40
CA THR A 81 -0.33 -2.66 16.44
C THR A 81 0.91 -1.84 16.77
N ASP A 82 1.99 -2.04 16.02
CA ASP A 82 3.25 -1.36 16.24
C ASP A 82 3.16 0.08 15.70
N ARG A 83 2.99 1.01 16.63
CA ARG A 83 2.87 2.45 16.35
C ARG A 83 4.19 3.19 16.54
N ASP A 84 5.20 2.50 17.05
CA ASP A 84 6.53 3.07 17.25
C ASP A 84 7.33 3.03 15.94
N LEU A 85 6.95 2.13 15.01
CA LEU A 85 7.58 1.98 13.70
C LEU A 85 6.61 2.40 12.59
N ILE A 86 6.58 3.68 12.29
CA ILE A 86 5.76 4.28 11.24
C ILE A 86 6.65 4.63 10.05
N PHE A 87 6.16 4.36 8.85
CA PHE A 87 6.86 4.70 7.61
C PHE A 87 6.10 5.76 6.83
N LEU A 88 6.80 6.80 6.42
CA LEU A 88 6.37 7.65 5.32
C LEU A 88 6.75 6.96 4.02
N GLU A 89 5.80 6.74 3.14
CA GLU A 89 5.99 6.09 1.85
C GLU A 89 5.46 6.95 0.72
N LYS A 90 6.27 7.10 -0.32
CA LYS A 90 5.88 7.64 -1.62
C LYS A 90 5.84 6.52 -2.64
N LYS A 91 4.75 6.40 -3.36
CA LYS A 91 4.64 5.48 -4.49
C LYS A 91 4.45 6.27 -5.77
N GLN A 92 5.38 6.10 -6.69
CA GLN A 92 5.33 6.66 -8.02
C GLN A 92 4.99 5.58 -9.04
N LYS A 93 4.23 5.95 -10.06
CA LYS A 93 4.01 5.10 -11.23
C LYS A 93 4.41 5.87 -12.48
N HIS A 94 5.21 5.22 -13.33
CA HIS A 94 5.64 5.75 -14.60
C HIS A 94 5.66 4.64 -15.65
N ASN A 95 4.90 4.80 -16.74
CA ASN A 95 4.80 3.82 -17.83
C ASN A 95 4.56 2.38 -17.37
N GLY A 96 3.61 2.19 -16.46
CA GLY A 96 3.26 0.85 -15.95
C GLY A 96 4.12 0.38 -14.77
N LEU A 97 5.34 0.86 -14.63
CA LEU A 97 6.27 0.50 -13.58
C LEU A 97 6.03 1.30 -12.30
N CYS A 98 6.32 0.70 -11.16
CA CYS A 98 6.14 1.29 -9.84
C CYS A 98 7.48 1.44 -9.13
N LEU A 99 7.73 2.65 -8.62
CA LEU A 99 8.83 2.98 -7.72
C LEU A 99 8.27 3.31 -6.34
N LYS A 100 8.94 2.81 -5.30
CA LYS A 100 8.57 3.09 -3.91
C LYS A 100 9.77 3.69 -3.19
N SER A 101 9.59 4.87 -2.61
CA SER A 101 10.48 5.43 -1.59
C SER A 101 9.83 5.27 -0.21
N SER A 102 10.63 5.03 0.82
CA SER A 102 10.13 4.77 2.17
C SER A 102 11.17 5.19 3.19
N THR A 103 10.75 5.90 4.23
CA THR A 103 11.58 6.27 5.37
C THR A 103 10.81 6.05 6.67
N PRO A 104 11.45 5.58 7.75
CA PRO A 104 10.83 5.58 9.06
C PRO A 104 10.68 7.03 9.55
N VAL A 105 9.60 7.33 10.25
CA VAL A 105 9.37 8.65 10.86
C VAL A 105 9.20 8.50 12.36
N SER A 106 9.76 9.44 13.12
CA SER A 106 9.57 9.52 14.56
C SER A 106 8.12 9.86 14.91
N PRO A 107 7.67 9.61 16.17
CA PRO A 107 6.36 10.03 16.63
C PRO A 107 6.14 11.54 16.48
N ASP A 108 7.17 12.36 16.72
CA ASP A 108 7.08 13.83 16.61
C ASP A 108 6.86 14.25 15.16
N VAL A 109 7.67 13.76 14.23
CA VAL A 109 7.48 14.00 12.79
C VAL A 109 6.12 13.48 12.31
N CYS A 110 5.65 12.35 12.83
CA CYS A 110 4.31 11.87 12.52
C CYS A 110 3.21 12.83 12.98
N GLN A 111 3.35 13.43 14.17
CA GLN A 111 2.42 14.46 14.66
C GLN A 111 2.46 15.71 13.80
N GLU A 112 3.62 16.22 13.42
CA GLU A 112 3.78 17.34 12.49
C GLU A 112 3.10 17.07 11.15
N ILE A 113 3.28 15.87 10.60
CA ILE A 113 2.61 15.42 9.36
C ILE A 113 1.08 15.42 9.54
N MET A 114 0.58 14.91 10.66
CA MET A 114 -0.85 14.87 10.96
C MET A 114 -1.44 16.27 11.16
N ALA A 115 -0.70 17.16 11.82
CA ALA A 115 -1.05 18.56 12.02
C ALA A 115 -0.92 19.41 10.75
N CYS A 116 -0.30 18.86 9.69
CA CYS A 116 0.04 19.57 8.46
C CYS A 116 1.00 20.76 8.70
N ASP A 117 1.93 20.63 9.64
CA ASP A 117 2.98 21.62 9.88
C ASP A 117 4.07 21.52 8.80
N TYR A 118 3.73 22.01 7.61
CA TYR A 118 4.64 21.97 6.46
C TYR A 118 5.92 22.79 6.68
N LEU A 119 5.92 23.79 7.58
CA LEU A 119 7.11 24.61 7.85
C LEU A 119 8.18 23.79 8.58
N SER A 120 7.81 23.01 9.59
CA SER A 120 8.68 22.05 10.23
C SER A 120 9.18 20.99 9.25
N LEU A 121 8.25 20.35 8.53
CA LEU A 121 8.58 19.26 7.60
C LEU A 121 9.53 19.68 6.47
N THR A 122 9.45 20.92 5.97
CA THR A 122 10.38 21.40 4.93
C THR A 122 11.80 21.62 5.44
N ARG A 123 12.01 21.62 6.75
CA ARG A 123 13.32 21.75 7.41
C ARG A 123 13.86 20.44 7.95
N ASP A 124 13.11 19.34 7.79
CA ASP A 124 13.55 18.00 8.21
C ASP A 124 14.82 17.57 7.46
N ASN A 125 15.59 16.67 8.04
CA ASN A 125 16.82 16.15 7.40
C ASN A 125 16.51 15.06 6.35
N ASP A 126 15.36 14.42 6.40
CA ASP A 126 14.98 13.38 5.46
C ASP A 126 14.36 13.98 4.18
N PRO A 127 14.93 13.69 2.99
CA PRO A 127 14.43 14.25 1.73
C PRO A 127 12.99 13.89 1.39
N LEU A 128 12.48 12.74 1.86
CA LEU A 128 11.10 12.32 1.61
C LEU A 128 10.12 13.08 2.49
N VAL A 129 10.51 13.39 3.73
CA VAL A 129 9.75 14.24 4.66
C VAL A 129 9.71 15.68 4.13
N GLN A 130 10.86 16.22 3.70
CA GLN A 130 10.92 17.55 3.07
C GLN A 130 10.01 17.61 1.83
N GLU A 131 10.08 16.60 0.96
CA GLU A 131 9.24 16.57 -0.25
C GLU A 131 7.74 16.57 0.11
N LEU A 132 7.33 15.83 1.15
CA LEU A 132 5.95 15.87 1.61
C LEU A 132 5.57 17.26 2.10
N GLY A 133 6.40 17.92 2.93
CA GLY A 133 6.19 19.29 3.41
C GLY A 133 6.02 20.29 2.27
N ILE A 134 6.90 20.26 1.27
CA ILE A 134 6.80 21.10 0.06
C ILE A 134 5.46 20.86 -0.67
N LYS A 135 5.03 19.59 -0.81
CA LYS A 135 3.76 19.26 -1.46
C LYS A 135 2.55 19.63 -0.61
N MET A 136 2.64 19.59 0.69
CA MET A 136 1.60 20.11 1.59
C MET A 136 1.41 21.62 1.39
N GLN A 137 2.51 22.34 1.23
CA GLN A 137 2.49 23.78 0.99
C GLN A 137 2.01 24.13 -0.42
N THR A 138 2.59 23.51 -1.46
CA THR A 138 2.41 23.92 -2.86
C THR A 138 1.21 23.26 -3.54
N GLN A 139 0.84 22.03 -3.15
CA GLN A 139 -0.26 21.26 -3.74
C GLN A 139 -1.41 21.02 -2.77
N LEU A 140 -1.33 21.57 -1.56
CA LEU A 140 -2.34 21.45 -0.51
C LEU A 140 -2.62 19.98 -0.13
N LEU A 141 -1.59 19.13 -0.14
CA LEU A 141 -1.73 17.75 0.32
C LEU A 141 -2.11 17.73 1.80
N ARG A 142 -3.06 16.87 2.15
CA ARG A 142 -3.56 16.69 3.52
C ARG A 142 -3.81 15.20 3.76
N PRO A 143 -3.77 14.72 5.02
CA PRO A 143 -4.33 13.43 5.39
C PRO A 143 -5.77 13.33 4.91
N LYS A 144 -6.15 12.21 4.27
CA LYS A 144 -7.45 12.13 3.58
C LYS A 144 -8.29 10.92 3.93
N SER A 145 -7.69 9.75 3.99
CA SER A 145 -8.43 8.53 4.34
C SER A 145 -7.50 7.43 4.83
N ILE A 146 -8.01 6.61 5.74
CA ILE A 146 -7.31 5.47 6.29
C ILE A 146 -7.80 4.21 5.58
N VAL A 147 -6.87 3.31 5.31
CA VAL A 147 -7.14 1.98 4.75
C VAL A 147 -6.44 0.95 5.62
N ARG A 148 -7.21 0.01 6.16
CA ARG A 148 -6.73 -1.12 6.97
C ARG A 148 -7.11 -2.44 6.30
N TYR A 149 -6.25 -3.42 6.37
CA TYR A 149 -6.52 -4.76 5.84
C TYR A 149 -5.60 -5.80 6.45
N SER A 150 -6.03 -7.06 6.41
CA SER A 150 -5.20 -8.21 6.75
C SER A 150 -4.48 -8.71 5.50
N ARG A 151 -3.17 -8.94 5.60
CA ARG A 151 -2.31 -9.40 4.49
C ARG A 151 -1.72 -10.76 4.79
N GLU A 152 -1.86 -11.67 3.84
CA GLU A 152 -1.07 -12.89 3.72
C GLU A 152 -0.12 -12.75 2.53
N ALA A 153 1.18 -12.98 2.72
CA ALA A 153 2.19 -12.72 1.70
C ALA A 153 3.06 -13.95 1.46
N PHE A 154 3.36 -14.19 0.18
CA PHE A 154 4.16 -15.30 -0.32
C PHE A 154 5.30 -14.77 -1.17
N ILE A 155 6.48 -15.37 -1.05
CA ILE A 155 7.68 -14.99 -1.78
C ILE A 155 8.22 -16.16 -2.61
N TYR A 156 8.74 -15.83 -3.79
CA TYR A 156 9.39 -16.77 -4.69
C TYR A 156 10.65 -16.13 -5.26
N GLY A 157 11.81 -16.78 -5.07
CA GLY A 157 13.11 -16.20 -5.38
C GLY A 157 13.30 -15.78 -6.84
N PRO A 158 13.12 -16.70 -7.82
CA PRO A 158 13.26 -16.35 -9.22
C PRO A 158 12.28 -15.23 -9.63
N GLY A 159 12.79 -14.18 -10.31
CA GLY A 159 12.02 -12.99 -10.68
C GLY A 159 11.68 -12.07 -9.50
N ASN A 160 12.18 -12.37 -8.29
CA ASN A 160 11.88 -11.64 -7.05
C ASN A 160 10.36 -11.45 -6.87
N VAL A 161 9.61 -12.55 -7.02
CA VAL A 161 8.14 -12.47 -7.01
C VAL A 161 7.61 -12.39 -5.59
N ARG A 162 6.66 -11.50 -5.38
CA ARG A 162 5.86 -11.42 -4.17
C ARG A 162 4.38 -11.41 -4.51
N VAL A 163 3.65 -12.43 -4.05
CA VAL A 163 2.20 -12.53 -4.17
C VAL A 163 1.56 -12.22 -2.82
N THR A 164 0.57 -11.34 -2.79
CA THR A 164 -0.15 -11.02 -1.56
C THR A 164 -1.66 -11.14 -1.74
N LEU A 165 -2.32 -11.68 -0.71
CA LEU A 165 -3.77 -11.73 -0.57
C LEU A 165 -4.17 -10.78 0.55
N ASP A 166 -4.84 -9.69 0.20
CA ASP A 166 -5.32 -8.69 1.14
C ASP A 166 -6.82 -8.86 1.36
N THR A 167 -7.19 -9.17 2.59
CA THR A 167 -8.57 -9.46 3.03
C THR A 167 -9.02 -8.49 4.10
N ALA A 168 -10.31 -8.52 4.45
CA ALA A 168 -10.90 -7.65 5.47
C ALA A 168 -10.52 -6.17 5.26
N LEU A 169 -10.71 -5.69 4.04
CA LEU A 169 -10.39 -4.31 3.69
C LEU A 169 -11.40 -3.38 4.33
N LEU A 170 -10.90 -2.46 5.14
CA LEU A 170 -11.66 -1.44 5.85
C LEU A 170 -11.19 -0.06 5.41
N SER A 171 -12.12 0.88 5.36
CA SER A 171 -11.89 2.29 5.05
C SER A 171 -12.45 3.19 6.13
N CYS A 172 -11.75 4.27 6.46
CA CYS A 172 -12.23 5.34 7.33
C CYS A 172 -11.86 6.69 6.71
N PRO A 173 -12.82 7.62 6.51
CA PRO A 173 -12.56 8.93 5.94
C PRO A 173 -11.95 9.92 6.93
N GLU A 174 -12.00 9.63 8.23
CA GLU A 174 -11.51 10.50 9.30
C GLU A 174 -10.05 10.19 9.64
N PRO A 175 -9.07 11.05 9.24
CA PRO A 175 -7.65 10.85 9.49
C PRO A 175 -7.26 10.73 10.95
N GLU A 176 -8.01 11.38 11.85
CA GLU A 176 -7.80 11.38 13.31
C GLU A 176 -7.89 9.97 13.92
N PHE A 177 -8.62 9.05 13.26
CA PHE A 177 -8.70 7.65 13.69
C PHE A 177 -7.51 6.79 13.24
N PHE A 178 -6.44 7.39 12.68
CA PHE A 178 -5.29 6.62 12.20
C PHE A 178 -4.68 5.73 13.30
N PHE A 179 -4.62 6.22 14.50
CA PHE A 179 -4.14 5.47 15.67
C PHE A 179 -5.25 4.81 16.50
N SER A 180 -6.50 5.00 16.12
CA SER A 180 -7.62 4.41 16.86
C SER A 180 -7.75 2.91 16.57
N GLN A 181 -8.11 2.15 17.61
CA GLN A 181 -8.55 0.75 17.46
C GLN A 181 -10.08 0.64 17.41
N SER A 182 -10.78 1.75 17.64
CA SER A 182 -12.25 1.76 17.61
C SER A 182 -12.76 1.36 16.22
N PRO A 183 -13.79 0.52 16.13
CA PRO A 183 -14.45 0.20 14.87
C PRO A 183 -15.38 1.30 14.35
N VAL A 184 -15.58 2.36 15.13
CA VAL A 184 -16.48 3.48 14.76
C VAL A 184 -15.92 4.20 13.51
N GLY A 185 -16.78 4.52 12.57
CA GLY A 185 -16.41 5.21 11.33
C GLY A 185 -15.76 4.32 10.25
N TRP A 186 -15.60 3.01 10.50
CA TRP A 186 -14.98 2.10 9.54
C TRP A 186 -16.00 1.41 8.66
N LEU A 187 -15.83 1.51 7.34
CA LEU A 187 -16.64 0.82 6.35
C LEU A 187 -15.88 -0.35 5.72
N SER A 188 -16.59 -1.47 5.57
CA SER A 188 -16.03 -2.66 4.91
C SER A 188 -16.07 -2.53 3.40
N VAL A 189 -14.94 -2.82 2.74
CA VAL A 189 -14.83 -2.92 1.28
C VAL A 189 -14.82 -4.39 0.90
N PRO A 190 -15.87 -4.91 0.24
CA PRO A 190 -15.98 -6.33 -0.03
C PRO A 190 -14.94 -6.83 -1.05
N GLY A 191 -14.60 -8.12 -0.93
CA GLY A 191 -13.68 -8.82 -1.82
C GLY A 191 -12.28 -8.97 -1.28
N VAL A 192 -11.46 -9.71 -2.03
CA VAL A 192 -10.03 -9.94 -1.74
C VAL A 192 -9.20 -9.26 -2.81
N VAL A 193 -8.10 -8.65 -2.42
CA VAL A 193 -7.17 -8.04 -3.38
C VAL A 193 -5.95 -8.94 -3.52
N LEU A 194 -5.82 -9.53 -4.69
CA LEU A 194 -4.60 -10.20 -5.13
C LEU A 194 -3.64 -9.15 -5.69
N GLU A 195 -2.41 -9.11 -5.19
CA GLU A 195 -1.35 -8.28 -5.74
C GLU A 195 -0.13 -9.15 -6.05
N VAL A 196 0.41 -9.02 -7.26
CA VAL A 196 1.61 -9.71 -7.72
C VAL A 196 2.66 -8.68 -8.08
N LYS A 197 3.82 -8.76 -7.45
CA LYS A 197 4.98 -7.92 -7.73
C LYS A 197 6.13 -8.78 -8.22
N TYR A 198 6.83 -8.29 -9.24
CA TYR A 198 8.02 -8.95 -9.78
C TYR A 198 8.95 -7.91 -10.45
N ASP A 199 10.20 -8.27 -10.66
CA ASP A 199 11.19 -7.36 -11.23
C ASP A 199 11.11 -7.37 -12.77
N ARG A 200 11.87 -8.20 -13.43
CA ARG A 200 11.98 -8.21 -14.91
C ARG A 200 10.99 -9.14 -15.58
N TYR A 201 10.73 -10.30 -14.99
CA TYR A 201 9.86 -11.33 -15.55
C TYR A 201 9.05 -12.02 -14.47
N LEU A 202 7.88 -12.51 -14.82
CA LEU A 202 7.06 -13.36 -13.98
C LEU A 202 7.29 -14.81 -14.40
N PRO A 203 7.81 -15.71 -13.54
CA PRO A 203 7.99 -17.11 -13.89
C PRO A 203 6.69 -17.79 -14.27
N GLN A 204 6.73 -18.65 -15.30
CA GLN A 204 5.55 -19.32 -15.84
C GLN A 204 4.79 -20.14 -14.78
N ILE A 205 5.51 -20.77 -13.84
CA ILE A 205 4.87 -21.49 -12.73
C ILE A 205 3.97 -20.57 -11.90
N ILE A 206 4.40 -19.32 -11.66
CA ILE A 206 3.60 -18.36 -10.90
C ILE A 206 2.39 -17.88 -11.72
N GLU A 207 2.56 -17.66 -13.03
CA GLU A 207 1.43 -17.35 -13.92
C GLU A 207 0.39 -18.46 -13.90
N GLN A 208 0.80 -19.72 -13.98
CA GLN A 208 -0.08 -20.88 -13.92
C GLN A 208 -0.78 -21.01 -12.55
N LEU A 209 -0.06 -20.78 -11.44
CA LEU A 209 -0.63 -20.83 -10.09
C LEU A 209 -1.71 -19.78 -9.86
N ILE A 210 -1.48 -18.56 -10.35
CA ILE A 210 -2.44 -17.47 -10.27
C ILE A 210 -3.68 -17.78 -11.11
N GLY A 211 -3.51 -18.57 -12.18
CA GLY A 211 -4.58 -19.08 -13.04
C GLY A 211 -4.93 -18.14 -14.19
N CYS A 212 -5.17 -18.75 -15.36
CA CYS A 212 -5.68 -18.07 -16.55
C CYS A 212 -7.13 -17.58 -16.39
N ASP A 213 -7.79 -17.96 -15.29
CA ASP A 213 -9.21 -17.73 -15.01
C ASP A 213 -9.47 -16.43 -14.23
N ILE A 214 -8.52 -15.50 -14.14
CA ILE A 214 -8.80 -14.21 -13.50
C ILE A 214 -9.66 -13.40 -14.47
N PRO A 215 -10.98 -13.25 -14.20
CA PRO A 215 -11.84 -12.47 -15.07
C PRO A 215 -11.34 -11.02 -15.08
N GLN A 216 -11.05 -10.53 -16.28
CA GLN A 216 -10.74 -9.14 -16.61
C GLN A 216 -9.88 -8.36 -15.61
N LEU A 217 -8.68 -8.07 -16.05
CA LEU A 217 -7.68 -7.17 -15.46
C LEU A 217 -8.25 -5.78 -15.09
N GLN A 218 -9.01 -5.69 -14.01
CA GLN A 218 -9.35 -4.39 -13.47
C GLN A 218 -8.22 -3.91 -12.56
N SER A 219 -7.57 -2.83 -12.96
CA SER A 219 -6.52 -2.21 -12.16
C SER A 219 -7.09 -1.69 -10.84
N PHE A 220 -7.03 -2.50 -9.79
CA PHE A 220 -7.58 -2.18 -8.48
C PHE A 220 -6.68 -1.21 -7.70
N SER A 221 -7.27 -0.25 -7.02
CA SER A 221 -6.58 0.64 -6.09
C SER A 221 -7.36 0.68 -4.77
N LYS A 222 -6.73 0.21 -3.69
CA LYS A 222 -7.34 0.26 -2.35
C LYS A 222 -7.78 1.67 -1.98
N TYR A 223 -6.91 2.67 -2.20
CA TYR A 223 -7.24 4.08 -1.97
C TYR A 223 -8.49 4.51 -2.76
N ALA A 224 -8.51 4.25 -4.07
CA ALA A 224 -9.67 4.64 -4.88
C ALA A 224 -10.95 3.90 -4.47
N ALA A 225 -10.87 2.59 -4.20
CA ALA A 225 -12.02 1.82 -3.74
C ALA A 225 -12.56 2.35 -2.40
N CYS A 226 -11.67 2.71 -1.47
CA CYS A 226 -12.06 3.27 -0.18
C CYS A 226 -12.66 4.69 -0.29
N ARG A 227 -12.27 5.47 -1.29
CA ARG A 227 -12.79 6.83 -1.53
C ARG A 227 -14.14 6.87 -2.24
N ILE A 228 -14.53 5.79 -2.92
CA ILE A 228 -15.81 5.72 -3.67
C ILE A 228 -16.98 5.29 -2.75
N ILE A 229 -16.69 4.79 -1.57
CA ILE A 229 -17.71 4.34 -0.61
C ILE A 229 -18.33 5.51 0.17
N PHE A 230 -17.68 6.69 0.14
CA PHE A 230 -18.13 7.91 0.81
C PHE A 230 -18.65 8.95 -0.16
#